data_6924387534283b05e1b82268b1e6f912
#
_entry.id   6924387534283b05e1b82268b1e6f912
#
_cell.length_a   1.000
_cell.length_b   1.000
_cell.length_c   1.000
_cell.angle_alpha   90.00
_cell.angle_beta   90.00
_cell.angle_gamma   90.00
#
_symmetry.space_group_name_H-M   'P 1'
#
loop_
_entity.id
_entity.type
_entity.pdbx_description
1 polymer ?
#
loop_
_entity_poly.entity_id
_entity_poly.type
_entity_poly.pdbx_seq_one_letter_code
_entity_poly.pdbx_strand_id
1 'polypeptide(L)'
;MTITTIIKLNEYSLNLSEWMTVDEMGRQITAPESGDLMNLPSEHKLNTIIVLLPATEVSTSFLNLPIKSINKIKTAIPFALEEDLACDINLLHFSFKKIKYKDSIPVCVIDKNKFNEYRKLLINSGINAQVITSEIFGLPMIQRTVNVLIEPNKTLINNGSDKAYALENDSVIDLHELIDEVKEDANHVQVYLDYSCQDKYKNIQENQDGIDIQLLEGSSLQKLSQIIVNSDYVNLLQGEYAAQIEYKKYLQPWRYSAYLLLGLMIILMTSKTINYFQATNYETTLSSRFLDEYKKFQPNANNISDPIRIVTAIKNNNSVKINTSFFLSSLQQLSKAVNDNDGVFLTSITYQENVTIIRLTAPNVTLIDTIRKTIIQNGIFQAKILSTNKINNNVQSRIEIKAL
;
A
#
# COMPACT_ATOMS: atom_id res chain seq x y z
N MET A 1 22.11 11.26 3.17
CA MET A 1 21.95 12.57 3.83
C MET A 1 21.28 13.49 2.83
N THR A 2 20.10 13.95 3.14
CA THR A 2 19.40 14.92 2.28
C THR A 2 19.91 16.31 2.65
N ILE A 3 20.50 17.01 1.69
CA ILE A 3 20.99 18.37 1.87
C ILE A 3 19.89 19.31 1.40
N THR A 4 19.56 20.32 2.22
CA THR A 4 18.54 21.31 1.90
C THR A 4 19.20 22.68 1.75
N THR A 5 18.95 23.35 0.63
CA THR A 5 19.31 24.74 0.41
C THR A 5 18.16 25.62 0.84
N ILE A 6 18.39 26.55 1.75
CA ILE A 6 17.41 27.52 2.22
C ILE A 6 17.78 28.88 1.64
N ILE A 7 16.81 29.51 1.00
CA ILE A 7 16.95 30.82 0.35
C ILE A 7 15.96 31.78 1.02
N LYS A 8 16.45 32.87 1.58
CA LYS A 8 15.65 33.98 2.13
C LYS A 8 15.62 35.11 1.12
N LEU A 9 14.44 35.49 0.67
CA LEU A 9 14.24 36.60 -0.25
C LEU A 9 14.14 37.91 0.52
N ASN A 10 14.67 38.95 -0.09
CA ASN A 10 14.61 40.30 0.48
C ASN A 10 13.36 41.04 -0.03
N GLU A 11 12.67 41.76 0.83
CA GLU A 11 11.46 42.52 0.50
C GLU A 11 11.75 43.80 -0.31
N TYR A 12 12.89 44.43 -0.06
CA TYR A 12 13.26 45.70 -0.70
C TYR A 12 14.04 45.52 -2.01
N SER A 13 14.63 44.35 -2.21
CA SER A 13 15.39 44.04 -3.42
C SER A 13 15.17 42.59 -3.82
N LEU A 14 14.32 42.40 -4.82
CA LEU A 14 14.03 41.05 -5.36
C LEU A 14 15.27 40.32 -5.88
N ASN A 15 16.34 41.05 -6.22
CA ASN A 15 17.59 40.46 -6.71
C ASN A 15 18.61 40.17 -5.61
N LEU A 16 18.39 40.67 -4.39
CA LEU A 16 19.28 40.42 -3.25
C LEU A 16 18.65 39.39 -2.34
N SER A 17 19.33 38.26 -2.18
CA SER A 17 18.86 37.14 -1.37
C SER A 17 19.99 36.58 -0.55
N GLU A 18 19.65 35.90 0.52
CA GLU A 18 20.59 35.15 1.35
C GLU A 18 20.31 33.62 1.16
N TRP A 19 21.36 32.84 1.18
CA TRP A 19 21.22 31.38 1.10
C TRP A 19 22.26 30.66 1.92
N MET A 20 21.91 29.44 2.34
CA MET A 20 22.81 28.51 3.04
C MET A 20 22.32 27.08 2.82
N THR A 21 23.16 26.11 3.13
CA THR A 21 22.78 24.70 3.15
C THR A 21 22.78 24.13 4.55
N VAL A 22 21.81 23.28 4.81
CA VAL A 22 21.64 22.58 6.09
C VAL A 22 21.40 21.09 5.87
N ASP A 23 21.66 20.30 6.89
CA ASP A 23 21.31 18.87 6.91
C ASP A 23 19.83 18.65 7.31
N GLU A 24 19.43 17.39 7.39
CA GLU A 24 18.08 16.97 7.79
C GLU A 24 17.67 17.43 9.21
N MET A 25 18.63 17.75 10.05
CA MET A 25 18.40 18.24 11.42
C MET A 25 18.46 19.78 11.51
N GLY A 26 18.63 20.47 10.39
CA GLY A 26 18.79 21.92 10.36
C GLY A 26 20.17 22.40 10.75
N ARG A 27 21.18 21.52 10.88
CA ARG A 27 22.55 21.92 11.19
C ARG A 27 23.21 22.48 9.95
N GLN A 28 23.93 23.59 10.14
CA GLN A 28 24.64 24.28 9.09
C GLN A 28 25.68 23.40 8.41
N ILE A 29 25.69 23.40 7.06
CA ILE A 29 26.72 22.79 6.22
C ILE A 29 27.57 23.87 5.58
N THR A 30 26.95 24.94 5.01
CA THR A 30 27.68 26.10 4.46
C THR A 30 27.35 27.35 5.25
N ALA A 31 28.28 28.28 5.30
CA ALA A 31 28.02 29.60 5.88
C ALA A 31 26.92 30.34 5.06
N PRO A 32 26.15 31.23 5.67
CA PRO A 32 25.22 32.09 4.92
C PRO A 32 26.00 32.98 3.95
N GLU A 33 25.49 32.99 2.71
CA GLU A 33 25.99 33.85 1.62
C GLU A 33 24.87 34.77 1.17
N SER A 34 25.21 35.96 0.66
CA SER A 34 24.25 36.92 0.14
C SER A 34 24.63 37.36 -1.28
N GLY A 35 23.64 37.60 -2.12
CA GLY A 35 23.87 38.07 -3.47
C GLY A 35 22.64 37.93 -4.39
N ASP A 36 22.89 38.08 -5.70
CA ASP A 36 21.88 37.87 -6.72
C ASP A 36 21.62 36.37 -6.90
N LEU A 37 20.36 35.98 -6.93
CA LEU A 37 19.94 34.58 -7.17
C LEU A 37 20.45 33.97 -8.46
N MET A 38 20.73 34.81 -9.48
CA MET A 38 21.33 34.31 -10.73
C MET A 38 22.73 33.75 -10.50
N ASN A 39 23.41 34.24 -9.48
CA ASN A 39 24.76 33.81 -9.11
C ASN A 39 24.78 32.64 -8.12
N LEU A 40 23.61 32.11 -7.76
CA LEU A 40 23.52 30.93 -6.88
C LEU A 40 24.30 29.75 -7.48
N PRO A 41 25.29 29.18 -6.76
CA PRO A 41 26.09 28.06 -7.26
C PRO A 41 25.24 26.89 -7.71
N SER A 42 25.63 26.23 -8.78
CA SER A 42 24.87 25.12 -9.39
C SER A 42 24.66 23.95 -8.43
N GLU A 43 25.60 23.72 -7.54
CA GLU A 43 25.51 22.68 -6.50
C GLU A 43 24.33 22.89 -5.54
N HIS A 44 24.04 24.15 -5.18
CA HIS A 44 22.89 24.50 -4.36
C HIS A 44 21.56 24.25 -5.08
N LYS A 45 21.53 24.37 -6.42
CA LYS A 45 20.32 24.15 -7.25
C LYS A 45 19.94 22.67 -7.37
N LEU A 46 20.87 21.76 -7.05
CA LEU A 46 20.61 20.30 -7.09
C LEU A 46 20.01 19.75 -5.79
N ASN A 47 20.07 20.54 -4.71
CA ASN A 47 19.51 20.16 -3.43
C ASN A 47 17.99 20.32 -3.38
N THR A 48 17.37 19.86 -2.30
CA THR A 48 16.00 20.28 -1.96
C THR A 48 16.03 21.77 -1.62
N ILE A 49 15.19 22.59 -2.27
CA ILE A 49 15.20 24.04 -2.08
C ILE A 49 13.95 24.46 -1.32
N ILE A 50 14.15 25.16 -0.20
CA ILE A 50 13.12 25.85 0.55
C ILE A 50 13.36 27.35 0.40
N VAL A 51 12.35 28.07 -0.08
CA VAL A 51 12.39 29.53 -0.23
C VAL A 51 11.55 30.17 0.86
N LEU A 52 12.15 31.09 1.58
CA LEU A 52 11.51 31.90 2.61
C LEU A 52 11.13 33.26 2.01
N LEU A 53 9.82 33.53 1.92
CA LEU A 53 9.32 34.83 1.54
C LEU A 53 9.28 35.77 2.77
N PRO A 54 9.44 37.09 2.55
CA PRO A 54 9.29 38.06 3.62
C PRO A 54 7.91 37.94 4.30
N ALA A 55 7.90 37.92 5.61
CA ALA A 55 6.66 37.79 6.37
C ALA A 55 5.80 39.06 6.31
N THR A 56 6.36 40.18 5.91
CA THR A 56 5.63 41.42 5.60
C THR A 56 4.73 41.31 4.36
N GLU A 57 5.09 40.43 3.44
CA GLU A 57 4.32 40.15 2.21
C GLU A 57 3.38 38.94 2.33
N VAL A 58 3.53 38.13 3.37
CA VAL A 58 2.77 36.92 3.61
C VAL A 58 2.04 36.99 4.94
N SER A 59 0.77 37.32 4.92
CA SER A 59 -0.07 37.28 6.11
C SER A 59 -0.23 35.84 6.63
N THR A 60 -0.04 35.62 7.92
CA THR A 60 -0.17 34.30 8.54
C THR A 60 -1.24 34.32 9.61
N SER A 61 -2.25 33.50 9.49
CA SER A 61 -3.36 33.38 10.42
C SER A 61 -3.55 31.94 10.87
N PHE A 62 -4.12 31.75 12.04
CA PHE A 62 -4.41 30.44 12.60
C PHE A 62 -5.92 30.30 12.82
N LEU A 63 -6.57 29.47 12.01
CA LEU A 63 -8.00 29.30 12.05
C LEU A 63 -8.40 28.05 12.82
N ASN A 64 -9.41 28.18 13.67
CA ASN A 64 -10.05 27.04 14.32
C ASN A 64 -11.39 26.73 13.61
N LEU A 65 -11.37 25.80 12.65
CA LEU A 65 -12.53 25.43 11.88
C LEU A 65 -13.02 24.04 12.29
N PRO A 66 -14.28 23.87 12.72
CA PRO A 66 -14.83 22.57 13.12
C PRO A 66 -15.12 21.66 11.90
N ILE A 67 -14.27 21.71 10.89
CA ILE A 67 -14.40 21.04 9.61
C ILE A 67 -13.32 19.97 9.48
N LYS A 68 -13.72 18.72 9.21
CA LYS A 68 -12.78 17.60 9.02
C LYS A 68 -12.30 17.43 7.59
N SER A 69 -13.12 17.79 6.60
CA SER A 69 -12.82 17.58 5.17
C SER A 69 -11.89 18.67 4.62
N ILE A 70 -10.76 18.28 4.06
CA ILE A 70 -9.77 19.20 3.46
C ILE A 70 -10.39 20.06 2.36
N ASN A 71 -11.25 19.51 1.51
CA ASN A 71 -11.90 20.27 0.44
C ASN A 71 -12.85 21.35 1.01
N LYS A 72 -13.58 21.04 2.07
CA LYS A 72 -14.45 22.02 2.73
C LYS A 72 -13.65 23.09 3.45
N ILE A 73 -12.52 22.74 4.09
CA ILE A 73 -11.58 23.69 4.70
C ILE A 73 -11.09 24.67 3.64
N LYS A 74 -10.59 24.17 2.50
CA LYS A 74 -10.10 25.00 1.38
C LYS A 74 -11.14 26.01 0.91
N THR A 75 -12.41 25.63 0.85
CA THR A 75 -13.48 26.52 0.41
C THR A 75 -13.86 27.54 1.51
N ALA A 76 -13.78 27.16 2.79
CA ALA A 76 -14.18 28.00 3.91
C ALA A 76 -13.13 29.06 4.30
N ILE A 77 -11.84 28.80 4.10
CA ILE A 77 -10.73 29.68 4.51
C ILE A 77 -10.88 31.12 3.98
N PRO A 78 -11.11 31.37 2.67
CA PRO A 78 -11.20 32.73 2.16
C PRO A 78 -12.31 33.54 2.84
N PHE A 79 -13.46 32.93 3.06
CA PHE A 79 -14.60 33.59 3.73
C PHE A 79 -14.38 33.79 5.22
N ALA A 80 -13.64 32.88 5.87
CA ALA A 80 -13.33 33.01 7.29
C ALA A 80 -12.34 34.14 7.59
N LEU A 81 -11.56 34.55 6.60
CA LEU A 81 -10.56 35.61 6.73
C LEU A 81 -10.98 36.91 6.03
N GLU A 82 -12.13 36.95 5.33
CA GLU A 82 -12.56 38.08 4.51
C GLU A 82 -12.65 39.39 5.30
N GLU A 83 -13.09 39.34 6.55
CA GLU A 83 -13.22 40.53 7.43
C GLU A 83 -11.86 41.02 7.93
N ASP A 84 -10.84 40.16 8.01
CA ASP A 84 -9.50 40.50 8.48
C ASP A 84 -8.57 40.98 7.36
N LEU A 85 -9.01 40.86 6.09
CA LEU A 85 -8.18 41.18 4.91
C LEU A 85 -8.60 42.54 4.31
N ALA A 86 -7.61 43.36 4.02
CA ALA A 86 -7.82 44.67 3.40
C ALA A 86 -8.08 44.64 1.89
N CYS A 87 -7.95 43.47 1.25
CA CYS A 87 -8.04 43.27 -0.20
C CYS A 87 -9.13 42.26 -0.58
N ASP A 88 -9.60 42.34 -1.84
CA ASP A 88 -10.52 41.36 -2.41
C ASP A 88 -9.90 39.94 -2.37
N ILE A 89 -10.63 38.99 -1.78
CA ILE A 89 -10.22 37.59 -1.66
C ILE A 89 -9.88 36.93 -3.00
N ASN A 90 -10.46 37.41 -4.11
CA ASN A 90 -10.16 36.92 -5.46
C ASN A 90 -8.74 37.25 -5.94
N LEU A 91 -8.15 38.33 -5.41
CA LEU A 91 -6.77 38.74 -5.72
C LEU A 91 -5.73 38.02 -4.89
N LEU A 92 -6.18 37.27 -3.87
CA LEU A 92 -5.32 36.63 -2.89
C LEU A 92 -5.17 35.13 -3.16
N HIS A 93 -3.98 34.63 -2.85
CA HIS A 93 -3.69 33.20 -2.83
C HIS A 93 -3.67 32.70 -1.40
N PHE A 94 -4.47 31.67 -1.13
CA PHE A 94 -4.62 31.03 0.17
C PHE A 94 -3.95 29.67 0.16
N SER A 95 -3.10 29.43 1.13
CA SER A 95 -2.46 28.12 1.37
C SER A 95 -2.59 27.74 2.83
N PHE A 96 -2.73 26.48 3.13
CA PHE A 96 -2.91 26.01 4.50
C PHE A 96 -2.30 24.64 4.73
N LYS A 97 -2.04 24.28 5.98
CA LYS A 97 -1.60 22.95 6.39
C LYS A 97 -2.48 22.43 7.50
N LYS A 98 -3.15 21.31 7.26
CA LYS A 98 -3.87 20.61 8.33
C LYS A 98 -2.87 19.76 9.13
N ILE A 99 -2.61 20.16 10.36
CA ILE A 99 -1.70 19.47 11.28
C ILE A 99 -2.52 18.40 12.01
N LYS A 100 -2.02 17.15 12.04
CA LYS A 100 -2.64 16.08 12.83
C LYS A 100 -2.56 16.45 14.32
N TYR A 101 -3.67 16.24 15.03
CA TYR A 101 -3.80 16.48 16.48
C TYR A 101 -3.73 17.95 16.92
N LYS A 102 -3.80 18.92 16.01
CA LYS A 102 -3.98 20.33 16.33
C LYS A 102 -5.33 20.79 15.76
N ASP A 103 -6.10 21.53 16.55
CA ASP A 103 -7.38 22.11 16.10
C ASP A 103 -7.14 23.37 15.26
N SER A 104 -6.04 24.06 15.50
CA SER A 104 -5.63 25.27 14.79
C SER A 104 -4.99 24.91 13.44
N ILE A 105 -5.47 25.56 12.39
CA ILE A 105 -5.03 25.40 11.00
C ILE A 105 -4.23 26.63 10.61
N PRO A 106 -2.89 26.56 10.44
CA PRO A 106 -2.12 27.66 9.90
C PRO A 106 -2.49 27.92 8.44
N VAL A 107 -2.74 29.15 8.13
CA VAL A 107 -3.09 29.67 6.80
C VAL A 107 -2.14 30.80 6.43
N CYS A 108 -1.59 30.74 5.22
CA CYS A 108 -0.84 31.82 4.61
C CYS A 108 -1.63 32.47 3.49
N VAL A 109 -1.63 33.78 3.46
CA VAL A 109 -2.29 34.58 2.44
C VAL A 109 -1.27 35.53 1.83
N ILE A 110 -1.23 35.58 0.49
CA ILE A 110 -0.35 36.47 -0.27
C ILE A 110 -1.08 36.99 -1.50
N ASP A 111 -0.79 38.22 -1.92
CA ASP A 111 -1.28 38.76 -3.19
C ASP A 111 -0.77 37.93 -4.36
N LYS A 112 -1.66 37.57 -5.29
CA LYS A 112 -1.33 36.72 -6.45
C LYS A 112 -0.30 37.36 -7.38
N ASN A 113 -0.35 38.67 -7.58
CA ASN A 113 0.60 39.35 -8.45
C ASN A 113 1.99 39.30 -7.83
N LYS A 114 2.08 39.61 -6.53
CA LYS A 114 3.34 39.56 -5.79
C LYS A 114 3.92 38.15 -5.74
N PHE A 115 3.09 37.15 -5.50
CA PHE A 115 3.54 35.77 -5.54
C PHE A 115 4.04 35.33 -6.91
N ASN A 116 3.38 35.80 -7.98
CA ASN A 116 3.83 35.54 -9.35
C ASN A 116 5.16 36.26 -9.66
N GLU A 117 5.43 37.43 -9.10
CA GLU A 117 6.73 38.11 -9.23
C GLU A 117 7.84 37.27 -8.61
N TYR A 118 7.67 36.80 -7.36
CA TYR A 118 8.63 35.90 -6.71
C TYR A 118 8.87 34.62 -7.49
N ARG A 119 7.80 34.00 -7.99
CA ARG A 119 7.92 32.78 -8.80
C ARG A 119 8.66 33.03 -10.13
N LYS A 120 8.39 34.13 -10.81
CA LYS A 120 9.11 34.52 -12.03
C LYS A 120 10.60 34.72 -11.77
N LEU A 121 10.94 35.39 -10.66
CA LEU A 121 12.32 35.57 -10.22
C LEU A 121 13.03 34.23 -10.05
N LEU A 122 12.43 33.30 -9.32
CA LEU A 122 13.00 31.97 -9.08
C LEU A 122 13.17 31.19 -10.40
N ILE A 123 12.16 31.19 -11.25
CA ILE A 123 12.21 30.51 -12.58
C ILE A 123 13.32 31.10 -13.44
N ASN A 124 13.42 32.42 -13.54
CA ASN A 124 14.44 33.11 -14.33
C ASN A 124 15.86 32.84 -13.82
N SER A 125 16.02 32.65 -12.52
CA SER A 125 17.29 32.26 -11.88
C SER A 125 17.57 30.74 -11.99
N GLY A 126 16.69 29.98 -12.65
CA GLY A 126 16.84 28.52 -12.77
C GLY A 126 16.67 27.76 -11.45
N ILE A 127 15.94 28.32 -10.50
CA ILE A 127 15.69 27.74 -9.18
C ILE A 127 14.35 27.02 -9.20
N ASN A 128 14.38 25.71 -8.97
CA ASN A 128 13.18 24.89 -8.84
C ASN A 128 12.88 24.61 -7.35
N ALA A 129 12.17 25.54 -6.72
CA ALA A 129 11.80 25.43 -5.32
C ALA A 129 10.75 24.31 -5.11
N GLN A 130 11.00 23.39 -4.19
CA GLN A 130 10.03 22.38 -3.75
C GLN A 130 9.08 22.97 -2.69
N VAL A 131 9.54 23.94 -1.94
CA VAL A 131 8.77 24.63 -0.91
C VAL A 131 8.98 26.13 -1.04
N ILE A 132 7.89 26.88 -1.01
CA ILE A 132 7.90 28.35 -0.81
C ILE A 132 7.02 28.60 0.41
N THR A 133 7.56 29.29 1.41
CA THR A 133 6.84 29.54 2.67
C THR A 133 7.20 30.89 3.25
N SER A 134 6.47 31.38 4.26
CA SER A 134 6.84 32.57 4.99
C SER A 134 8.02 32.30 5.94
N GLU A 135 8.95 33.25 6.05
CA GLU A 135 10.06 33.18 6.99
C GLU A 135 9.61 33.09 8.46
N ILE A 136 8.37 33.48 8.76
CA ILE A 136 7.79 33.43 10.10
C ILE A 136 7.80 32.01 10.70
N PHE A 137 7.69 30.97 9.87
CA PHE A 137 7.78 29.58 10.30
C PHE A 137 9.20 29.14 10.67
N GLY A 138 10.20 29.97 10.43
CA GLY A 138 11.55 29.79 10.93
C GLY A 138 11.72 30.23 12.40
N LEU A 139 10.69 30.83 13.01
CA LEU A 139 10.67 31.06 14.44
C LEU A 139 10.08 29.87 15.19
N PRO A 140 10.56 29.58 16.42
CA PRO A 140 9.99 28.51 17.23
C PRO A 140 8.51 28.73 17.52
N MET A 141 7.68 27.69 17.42
CA MET A 141 6.28 27.72 17.84
C MET A 141 6.13 26.92 19.14
N ILE A 142 6.47 27.60 20.25
CA ILE A 142 6.41 27.00 21.60
C ILE A 142 5.24 27.62 22.35
N GLN A 143 4.33 26.78 22.86
CA GLN A 143 3.16 27.26 23.63
C GLN A 143 3.57 28.15 24.80
N ARG A 144 2.86 29.26 24.97
CA ARG A 144 3.08 30.27 26.02
C ARG A 144 4.46 30.93 25.98
N THR A 145 5.17 30.87 24.86
CA THR A 145 6.42 31.56 24.63
C THR A 145 6.28 32.42 23.38
N VAL A 146 6.51 33.71 23.54
CA VAL A 146 6.59 34.62 22.40
C VAL A 146 8.03 34.63 21.90
N ASN A 147 8.20 34.37 20.61
CA ASN A 147 9.47 34.43 19.93
C ASN A 147 9.49 35.67 19.03
N VAL A 148 10.46 36.52 19.23
CA VAL A 148 10.66 37.77 18.50
C VAL A 148 12.02 37.74 17.83
N LEU A 149 12.07 38.02 16.52
CA LEU A 149 13.31 38.21 15.78
C LEU A 149 13.36 39.65 15.27
N ILE A 150 14.34 40.41 15.75
CA ILE A 150 14.56 41.81 15.37
C ILE A 150 15.67 41.86 14.32
N GLU A 151 15.31 42.27 13.13
CA GLU A 151 16.20 42.55 12.00
C GLU A 151 16.28 44.09 11.77
N PRO A 152 17.20 44.60 10.95
CA PRO A 152 17.32 46.03 10.71
C PRO A 152 16.03 46.68 10.18
N ASN A 153 15.31 46.01 9.33
CA ASN A 153 14.18 46.57 8.59
C ASN A 153 12.81 46.04 9.07
N LYS A 154 12.79 44.95 9.80
CA LYS A 154 11.55 44.31 10.26
C LYS A 154 11.72 43.56 11.56
N THR A 155 10.63 43.32 12.22
CA THR A 155 10.53 42.49 13.41
C THR A 155 9.52 41.39 13.17
N LEU A 156 9.92 40.15 13.36
CA LEU A 156 9.04 38.94 13.23
C LEU A 156 8.60 38.54 14.63
N ILE A 157 7.32 38.27 14.80
CA ILE A 157 6.71 37.90 16.09
C ILE A 157 5.89 36.63 15.91
N ASN A 158 6.09 35.68 16.82
CA ASN A 158 5.33 34.46 16.90
C ASN A 158 5.00 34.13 18.35
N ASN A 159 3.72 34.16 18.73
CA ASN A 159 3.29 33.89 20.11
C ASN A 159 3.16 32.38 20.45
N GLY A 160 3.57 31.52 19.52
CA GLY A 160 3.57 30.08 19.74
C GLY A 160 2.20 29.40 19.73
N SER A 161 1.11 30.15 19.58
CA SER A 161 -0.25 29.61 19.59
C SER A 161 -1.09 29.95 18.34
N ASP A 162 -1.46 31.20 18.19
CA ASP A 162 -2.47 31.64 17.22
C ASP A 162 -2.12 32.97 16.49
N LYS A 163 -1.03 33.63 16.85
CA LYS A 163 -0.61 34.89 16.24
C LYS A 163 0.83 34.79 15.73
N ALA A 164 1.03 35.08 14.48
CA ALA A 164 2.36 35.22 13.88
C ALA A 164 2.30 36.30 12.79
N TYR A 165 3.10 37.35 12.94
CA TYR A 165 3.10 38.49 12.04
C TYR A 165 4.46 39.17 11.98
N ALA A 166 4.63 40.06 11.02
CA ALA A 166 5.80 40.89 10.87
C ALA A 166 5.42 42.37 10.92
N LEU A 167 6.30 43.16 11.54
CA LEU A 167 6.21 44.60 11.56
C LEU A 167 7.41 45.21 10.82
N GLU A 168 7.18 46.22 10.01
CA GLU A 168 8.25 47.00 9.42
C GLU A 168 8.85 47.96 10.46
N ASN A 169 10.18 48.07 10.51
CA ASN A 169 10.90 48.89 11.48
C ASN A 169 11.14 50.29 10.92
N ASP A 170 10.09 51.04 10.60
CA ASP A 170 10.19 52.41 10.12
C ASP A 170 10.72 53.40 11.20
N SER A 171 10.53 53.07 12.47
CA SER A 171 11.04 53.79 13.62
C SER A 171 11.57 52.80 14.65
N VAL A 172 12.28 53.32 15.67
CA VAL A 172 12.70 52.49 16.80
C VAL A 172 11.44 51.92 17.46
N ILE A 173 11.19 50.64 17.25
CA ILE A 173 10.12 49.95 17.95
C ILE A 173 10.42 50.03 19.42
N ASP A 174 9.50 50.59 20.21
CA ASP A 174 9.58 50.44 21.65
C ASP A 174 9.31 48.97 21.99
N LEU A 175 10.40 48.26 22.23
CA LEU A 175 10.34 46.80 22.51
C LEU A 175 9.53 46.53 23.77
N HIS A 176 9.47 47.48 24.70
CA HIS A 176 8.68 47.40 25.93
C HIS A 176 7.18 47.40 25.60
N GLU A 177 6.74 48.34 24.76
CA GLU A 177 5.35 48.45 24.36
C GLU A 177 4.93 47.21 23.56
N LEU A 178 5.77 46.74 22.63
CA LEU A 178 5.56 45.53 21.86
C LEU A 178 5.48 44.28 22.77
N ILE A 179 6.36 44.17 23.76
CA ILE A 179 6.39 43.05 24.69
C ILE A 179 5.19 43.09 25.61
N ASP A 180 4.79 44.24 26.09
CA ASP A 180 3.62 44.40 26.95
C ASP A 180 2.33 44.05 26.20
N GLU A 181 2.20 44.40 24.92
CA GLU A 181 1.07 44.02 24.07
C GLU A 181 0.98 42.49 23.85
N VAL A 182 2.11 41.83 23.70
CA VAL A 182 2.17 40.40 23.38
C VAL A 182 2.23 39.53 24.64
N LYS A 183 2.53 40.10 25.80
CA LYS A 183 2.74 39.38 27.08
C LYS A 183 1.45 38.96 27.78
N GLU A 184 0.29 39.49 27.40
CA GLU A 184 -0.99 39.16 28.07
C GLU A 184 -1.27 37.66 28.16
N ASP A 185 -0.77 36.84 27.21
CA ASP A 185 -0.97 35.39 27.16
C ASP A 185 0.33 34.57 27.29
N ALA A 186 1.50 35.19 27.46
CA ALA A 186 2.81 34.54 27.45
C ALA A 186 3.48 34.49 28.81
N ASN A 187 4.05 33.36 29.17
CA ASN A 187 4.85 33.19 30.37
C ASN A 187 6.32 33.61 30.16
N HIS A 188 6.76 33.66 28.91
CA HIS A 188 8.16 33.88 28.56
C HIS A 188 8.28 34.55 27.18
N VAL A 189 9.22 35.45 27.02
CA VAL A 189 9.54 36.14 25.77
C VAL A 189 11.00 35.86 25.40
N GLN A 190 11.22 35.27 24.25
CA GLN A 190 12.53 35.02 23.69
C GLN A 190 12.80 35.99 22.54
N VAL A 191 13.74 36.86 22.68
CA VAL A 191 14.14 37.83 21.67
C VAL A 191 15.44 37.38 21.00
N TYR A 192 15.43 37.28 19.70
CA TYR A 192 16.60 37.09 18.84
C TYR A 192 16.93 38.45 18.22
N LEU A 193 18.10 38.96 18.51
CA LEU A 193 18.51 40.28 18.04
C LEU A 193 19.63 40.15 17.01
N ASP A 194 19.40 40.70 15.81
CA ASP A 194 20.45 40.80 14.81
C ASP A 194 21.60 41.69 15.32
N TYR A 195 22.85 41.28 15.06
CA TYR A 195 24.03 41.98 15.53
C TYR A 195 24.05 43.45 15.12
N SER A 196 23.57 43.79 13.93
CA SER A 196 23.50 45.17 13.41
C SER A 196 22.54 46.07 14.20
N CYS A 197 21.61 45.49 14.96
CA CYS A 197 20.63 46.17 15.77
C CYS A 197 21.10 46.35 17.23
N GLN A 198 22.25 45.79 17.62
CA GLN A 198 22.73 45.76 19.00
C GLN A 198 22.77 47.16 19.66
N ASP A 199 23.27 48.17 18.95
CA ASP A 199 23.41 49.51 19.51
C ASP A 199 22.07 50.21 19.78
N LYS A 200 21.06 49.90 19.02
CA LYS A 200 19.69 50.44 19.18
C LYS A 200 19.00 49.90 20.43
N TYR A 201 19.33 48.67 20.81
CA TYR A 201 18.63 47.93 21.87
C TYR A 201 19.49 47.60 23.09
N LYS A 202 20.66 48.23 23.25
CA LYS A 202 21.54 48.04 24.42
C LYS A 202 20.86 48.28 25.76
N ASN A 203 19.95 49.26 25.83
CA ASN A 203 19.28 49.65 27.07
C ASN A 203 18.23 48.64 27.55
N ILE A 204 17.86 47.66 26.70
CA ILE A 204 16.83 46.64 27.01
C ILE A 204 17.47 45.42 27.67
N GLN A 205 18.76 45.18 27.46
CA GLN A 205 19.46 43.99 27.96
C GLN A 205 19.56 43.92 29.50
N GLU A 206 19.30 45.01 30.22
CA GLU A 206 19.71 45.06 31.63
C GLU A 206 18.65 44.78 32.69
N ASN A 207 17.32 44.76 32.38
CA ASN A 207 16.36 44.75 33.50
C ASN A 207 14.92 44.26 33.21
N GLN A 208 14.68 43.11 32.62
CA GLN A 208 13.29 42.61 32.60
C GLN A 208 13.15 41.13 32.97
N ASP A 209 12.40 40.86 34.02
CA ASP A 209 11.98 39.51 34.41
C ASP A 209 11.09 38.88 33.33
N GLY A 210 11.48 37.70 32.83
CA GLY A 210 10.72 36.92 31.86
C GLY A 210 11.04 37.19 30.39
N ILE A 211 12.12 37.96 30.10
CA ILE A 211 12.63 38.18 28.74
C ILE A 211 14.06 37.66 28.64
N ASP A 212 14.25 36.74 27.70
CA ASP A 212 15.59 36.28 27.32
C ASP A 212 15.99 36.87 25.97
N ILE A 213 17.12 37.59 25.96
CA ILE A 213 17.67 38.19 24.74
C ILE A 213 18.87 37.40 24.27
N GLN A 214 18.82 36.90 23.07
CA GLN A 214 19.92 36.22 22.40
C GLN A 214 20.42 37.08 21.24
N LEU A 215 21.64 37.59 21.35
CA LEU A 215 22.31 38.26 20.24
C LEU A 215 22.74 37.20 19.21
N LEU A 216 22.40 37.41 17.94
CA LEU A 216 22.81 36.55 16.84
C LEU A 216 24.21 36.98 16.39
N GLU A 217 25.16 36.04 16.41
CA GLU A 217 26.56 36.31 15.98
C GLU A 217 26.69 36.28 14.43
N GLY A 218 25.63 35.92 13.70
CA GLY A 218 25.60 35.82 12.26
C GLY A 218 24.25 36.22 11.65
N SER A 219 24.01 35.88 10.39
CA SER A 219 22.76 36.16 9.71
C SER A 219 21.56 35.49 10.41
N SER A 220 20.44 36.23 10.47
CA SER A 220 19.15 35.74 10.92
C SER A 220 18.74 34.45 10.15
N LEU A 221 19.16 34.29 8.90
CA LEU A 221 18.95 33.11 8.09
C LEU A 221 19.47 31.84 8.79
N GLN A 222 20.59 31.89 9.49
CA GLN A 222 21.13 30.74 10.22
C GLN A 222 20.13 30.26 11.28
N LYS A 223 19.53 31.17 12.03
CA LYS A 223 18.54 30.84 13.05
C LYS A 223 17.26 30.31 12.45
N LEU A 224 16.73 30.96 11.42
CA LEU A 224 15.55 30.55 10.72
C LEU A 224 15.72 29.15 10.08
N SER A 225 16.89 28.89 9.52
CA SER A 225 17.21 27.62 8.84
C SER A 225 17.26 26.41 9.77
N GLN A 226 17.73 26.60 11.01
CA GLN A 226 17.74 25.52 12.01
C GLN A 226 16.35 25.03 12.35
N ILE A 227 15.36 25.88 12.27
CA ILE A 227 13.99 25.59 12.70
C ILE A 227 13.11 25.16 11.53
N ILE A 228 13.20 25.85 10.39
CA ILE A 228 12.28 25.65 9.26
C ILE A 228 12.25 24.22 8.73
N VAL A 229 13.39 23.53 8.71
CA VAL A 229 13.50 22.15 8.19
C VAL A 229 12.59 21.19 8.95
N ASN A 230 12.42 21.40 10.26
CA ASN A 230 11.64 20.55 11.15
C ASN A 230 10.31 21.19 11.59
N SER A 231 9.97 22.38 11.05
CA SER A 231 8.75 23.10 11.44
C SER A 231 7.52 22.65 10.67
N ASP A 232 6.35 22.96 11.21
CA ASP A 232 5.05 22.75 10.57
C ASP A 232 4.68 23.93 9.63
N TYR A 233 5.55 24.25 8.67
CA TYR A 233 5.32 25.36 7.72
C TYR A 233 4.17 25.08 6.75
N VAL A 234 3.57 26.16 6.25
CA VAL A 234 2.60 26.14 5.14
C VAL A 234 3.35 26.34 3.82
N ASN A 235 3.26 25.37 2.92
CA ASN A 235 3.80 25.54 1.57
C ASN A 235 2.82 26.34 0.71
N LEU A 236 3.26 27.45 0.14
CA LEU A 236 2.49 28.31 -0.77
C LEU A 236 2.27 27.69 -2.15
N LEU A 237 3.05 26.66 -2.51
CA LEU A 237 2.88 25.93 -3.77
C LEU A 237 1.67 24.98 -3.71
N GLN A 238 0.49 25.55 -3.56
CA GLN A 238 -0.80 24.83 -3.51
C GLN A 238 -1.77 25.33 -4.60
N GLY A 239 -2.83 24.55 -4.85
CA GLY A 239 -3.86 24.94 -5.84
C GLY A 239 -3.29 25.11 -7.24
N GLU A 240 -3.48 26.28 -7.83
CA GLU A 240 -2.97 26.64 -9.16
C GLU A 240 -1.43 26.73 -9.23
N TYR A 241 -0.78 26.93 -8.09
CA TYR A 241 0.68 27.01 -7.97
C TYR A 241 1.34 25.69 -7.55
N ALA A 242 0.57 24.66 -7.33
CA ALA A 242 1.12 23.34 -7.04
C ALA A 242 2.08 22.92 -8.15
N ALA A 243 3.25 22.40 -7.78
CA ALA A 243 4.16 21.83 -8.75
C ALA A 243 3.38 20.81 -9.59
N GLN A 244 3.22 21.11 -10.87
CA GLN A 244 2.68 20.10 -11.79
C GLN A 244 3.71 18.99 -11.79
N ILE A 245 3.37 17.90 -11.12
CA ILE A 245 4.16 16.68 -11.23
C ILE A 245 4.11 16.33 -12.72
N GLU A 246 5.23 16.55 -13.41
CA GLU A 246 5.37 16.13 -14.80
C GLU A 246 5.38 14.60 -14.84
N TYR A 247 4.19 14.00 -14.67
CA TYR A 247 4.02 12.55 -14.79
C TYR A 247 4.62 12.01 -16.09
N LYS A 248 4.70 12.87 -17.14
CA LYS A 248 5.35 12.54 -18.41
C LYS A 248 6.81 12.11 -18.21
N LYS A 249 7.58 12.82 -17.37
CA LYS A 249 9.01 12.53 -17.12
C LYS A 249 9.20 11.18 -16.41
N TYR A 250 8.30 10.86 -15.47
CA TYR A 250 8.32 9.57 -14.75
C TYR A 250 7.72 8.43 -15.57
N LEU A 251 6.75 8.72 -16.45
CA LEU A 251 6.12 7.71 -17.30
C LEU A 251 6.92 7.40 -18.57
N GLN A 252 7.84 8.29 -18.98
CA GLN A 252 8.63 8.10 -20.19
C GLN A 252 9.45 6.80 -20.21
N PRO A 253 10.20 6.41 -19.16
CA PRO A 253 10.91 5.14 -19.15
C PRO A 253 9.96 3.92 -19.12
N TRP A 254 8.74 4.08 -18.59
CA TRP A 254 7.76 2.98 -18.49
C TRP A 254 7.08 2.65 -19.84
N ARG A 255 7.20 3.51 -20.83
CA ARG A 255 6.63 3.27 -22.17
C ARG A 255 7.20 2.01 -22.80
N TYR A 256 8.49 1.78 -22.67
CA TYR A 256 9.14 0.56 -23.21
C TYR A 256 8.66 -0.70 -22.49
N SER A 257 8.51 -0.63 -21.18
CA SER A 257 7.95 -1.74 -20.39
C SER A 257 6.51 -2.03 -20.75
N ALA A 258 5.70 -0.98 -21.00
CA ALA A 258 4.31 -1.12 -21.44
C ALA A 258 4.21 -1.78 -22.82
N TYR A 259 5.06 -1.42 -23.80
CA TYR A 259 5.12 -2.05 -25.10
C TYR A 259 5.55 -3.53 -25.00
N LEU A 260 6.49 -3.84 -24.14
CA LEU A 260 6.95 -5.21 -23.90
C LEU A 260 5.84 -6.07 -23.28
N LEU A 261 5.10 -5.52 -22.32
CA LEU A 261 3.95 -6.18 -21.71
C LEU A 261 2.82 -6.40 -22.71
N LEU A 262 2.55 -5.43 -23.57
CA LEU A 262 1.57 -5.53 -24.65
C LEU A 262 1.97 -6.60 -25.65
N GLY A 263 3.24 -6.66 -26.06
CA GLY A 263 3.79 -7.71 -26.92
C GLY A 263 3.64 -9.10 -26.28
N LEU A 264 3.95 -9.25 -24.99
CA LEU A 264 3.77 -10.48 -24.25
C LEU A 264 2.29 -10.91 -24.23
N MET A 265 1.38 -9.97 -24.01
CA MET A 265 -0.06 -10.24 -24.01
C MET A 265 -0.56 -10.74 -25.37
N ILE A 266 -0.06 -10.14 -26.47
CA ILE A 266 -0.37 -10.59 -27.83
C ILE A 266 0.14 -12.01 -28.05
N ILE A 267 1.37 -12.34 -27.66
CA ILE A 267 1.96 -13.67 -27.77
C ILE A 267 1.12 -14.70 -26.99
N LEU A 268 0.72 -14.38 -25.78
CA LEU A 268 -0.12 -15.25 -24.95
C LEU A 268 -1.51 -15.47 -25.58
N MET A 269 -2.12 -14.42 -26.11
CA MET A 269 -3.40 -14.52 -26.81
C MET A 269 -3.31 -15.37 -28.09
N THR A 270 -2.29 -15.12 -28.91
CA THR A 270 -2.08 -15.91 -30.14
C THR A 270 -1.80 -17.38 -29.81
N SER A 271 -0.98 -17.66 -28.80
CA SER A 271 -0.74 -19.04 -28.35
C SER A 271 -2.03 -19.74 -27.89
N LYS A 272 -2.87 -19.05 -27.10
CA LYS A 272 -4.17 -19.61 -26.69
C LYS A 272 -5.12 -19.84 -27.87
N THR A 273 -5.13 -18.94 -28.82
CA THR A 273 -5.95 -19.04 -30.02
C THR A 273 -5.52 -20.21 -30.90
N ILE A 274 -4.21 -20.38 -31.12
CA ILE A 274 -3.65 -21.51 -31.86
C ILE A 274 -4.01 -22.84 -31.18
N ASN A 275 -3.81 -22.93 -29.86
CA ASN A 275 -4.17 -24.13 -29.09
C ASN A 275 -5.69 -24.43 -29.18
N TYR A 276 -6.53 -23.43 -29.18
CA TYR A 276 -7.98 -23.59 -29.35
C TYR A 276 -8.32 -24.17 -30.72
N PHE A 277 -7.75 -23.61 -31.80
CA PHE A 277 -7.97 -24.13 -33.16
C PHE A 277 -7.42 -25.56 -33.34
N GLN A 278 -6.26 -25.86 -32.75
CA GLN A 278 -5.74 -27.22 -32.77
C GLN A 278 -6.65 -28.18 -32.02
N ALA A 279 -7.13 -27.82 -30.83
CA ALA A 279 -8.04 -28.65 -30.03
C ALA A 279 -9.35 -28.94 -30.79
N THR A 280 -9.96 -27.94 -31.43
CA THR A 280 -11.17 -28.12 -32.23
C THR A 280 -10.92 -29.00 -33.45
N ASN A 281 -9.79 -28.87 -34.14
CA ASN A 281 -9.43 -29.75 -35.25
C ASN A 281 -9.17 -31.20 -34.79
N TYR A 282 -8.53 -31.38 -33.64
CA TYR A 282 -8.37 -32.72 -33.03
C TYR A 282 -9.72 -33.35 -32.64
N GLU A 283 -10.61 -32.54 -32.05
CA GLU A 283 -11.95 -33.01 -31.67
C GLU A 283 -12.75 -33.48 -32.89
N THR A 284 -12.77 -32.70 -33.98
CA THR A 284 -13.47 -33.08 -35.22
C THR A 284 -12.88 -34.34 -35.85
N THR A 285 -11.56 -34.45 -35.91
CA THR A 285 -10.85 -35.62 -36.46
C THR A 285 -11.08 -36.86 -35.60
N LEU A 286 -11.05 -36.71 -34.27
CA LEU A 286 -11.28 -37.82 -33.35
C LEU A 286 -12.75 -38.30 -33.42
N SER A 287 -13.69 -37.36 -33.49
CA SER A 287 -15.11 -37.65 -33.62
C SER A 287 -15.42 -38.40 -34.92
N SER A 288 -14.80 -38.03 -36.05
CA SER A 288 -14.98 -38.71 -37.32
C SER A 288 -14.41 -40.14 -37.28
N ARG A 289 -13.17 -40.31 -36.76
CA ARG A 289 -12.57 -41.64 -36.58
C ARG A 289 -13.40 -42.55 -35.66
N PHE A 290 -13.90 -41.99 -34.57
CA PHE A 290 -14.76 -42.72 -33.65
C PHE A 290 -16.07 -43.17 -34.35
N LEU A 291 -16.66 -42.31 -35.16
CA LEU A 291 -17.88 -42.59 -35.92
C LEU A 291 -17.64 -43.72 -36.93
N ASP A 292 -16.49 -43.70 -37.60
CA ASP A 292 -16.13 -44.76 -38.57
C ASP A 292 -15.93 -46.12 -37.89
N GLU A 293 -15.27 -46.16 -36.74
CA GLU A 293 -15.12 -47.39 -35.96
C GLU A 293 -16.46 -47.88 -35.37
N TYR A 294 -17.30 -46.95 -34.88
CA TYR A 294 -18.60 -47.29 -34.31
C TYR A 294 -19.58 -47.83 -35.35
N LYS A 295 -19.54 -47.32 -36.60
CA LYS A 295 -20.34 -47.86 -37.72
C LYS A 295 -20.03 -49.31 -38.06
N LYS A 296 -18.83 -49.81 -37.75
CA LYS A 296 -18.50 -51.23 -37.91
C LYS A 296 -19.35 -52.16 -37.01
N PHE A 297 -19.76 -51.61 -35.84
CA PHE A 297 -20.57 -52.30 -34.85
C PHE A 297 -22.08 -52.04 -35.01
N GLN A 298 -22.42 -50.82 -35.50
CA GLN A 298 -23.80 -50.38 -35.65
C GLN A 298 -23.98 -49.59 -36.96
N PRO A 299 -24.28 -50.24 -38.07
CA PRO A 299 -24.31 -49.70 -39.46
C PRO A 299 -25.27 -48.49 -39.63
N ASN A 300 -26.34 -48.42 -38.83
CA ASN A 300 -27.40 -47.43 -38.96
C ASN A 300 -27.18 -46.16 -38.06
N ALA A 301 -26.03 -45.98 -37.46
CA ALA A 301 -25.74 -44.81 -36.63
C ALA A 301 -25.38 -43.59 -37.49
N ASN A 302 -26.31 -42.63 -37.61
CA ASN A 302 -26.15 -41.47 -38.49
C ASN A 302 -25.63 -40.23 -37.82
N ASN A 303 -25.65 -40.14 -36.49
CA ASN A 303 -25.11 -38.96 -35.78
C ASN A 303 -24.76 -39.30 -34.33
N ILE A 304 -23.53 -38.98 -33.92
CA ILE A 304 -23.07 -39.19 -32.54
C ILE A 304 -22.75 -37.80 -31.95
N SER A 305 -23.68 -37.27 -31.17
CA SER A 305 -23.55 -35.98 -30.54
C SER A 305 -22.57 -35.97 -29.33
N ASP A 306 -22.29 -37.14 -28.74
CA ASP A 306 -21.40 -37.28 -27.60
C ASP A 306 -20.76 -38.67 -27.53
N PRO A 307 -19.51 -38.83 -28.05
CA PRO A 307 -18.79 -40.09 -28.01
C PRO A 307 -18.53 -40.61 -26.59
N ILE A 308 -18.28 -39.70 -25.63
CA ILE A 308 -18.00 -40.07 -24.25
C ILE A 308 -19.22 -40.74 -23.60
N ARG A 309 -20.40 -40.20 -23.86
CA ARG A 309 -21.65 -40.74 -23.33
C ARG A 309 -21.93 -42.16 -23.85
N ILE A 310 -21.62 -42.42 -25.12
CA ILE A 310 -21.77 -43.73 -25.72
C ILE A 310 -20.80 -44.74 -25.13
N VAL A 311 -19.52 -44.38 -25.01
CA VAL A 311 -18.51 -45.23 -24.38
C VAL A 311 -18.88 -45.55 -22.93
N THR A 312 -19.37 -44.55 -22.21
CA THR A 312 -19.79 -44.71 -20.81
C THR A 312 -21.04 -45.64 -20.72
N ALA A 313 -21.98 -45.51 -21.65
CA ALA A 313 -23.16 -46.40 -21.71
C ALA A 313 -22.77 -47.85 -22.05
N ILE A 314 -21.85 -48.06 -22.99
CA ILE A 314 -21.32 -49.41 -23.34
C ILE A 314 -20.55 -49.97 -22.15
N LYS A 315 -19.72 -49.19 -21.49
CA LYS A 315 -18.99 -49.61 -20.29
C LYS A 315 -19.92 -49.97 -19.14
N ASN A 316 -20.98 -49.21 -18.93
CA ASN A 316 -21.97 -49.48 -17.89
C ASN A 316 -22.87 -50.69 -18.22
N ASN A 317 -23.21 -50.93 -19.49
CA ASN A 317 -23.98 -52.10 -19.90
C ASN A 317 -23.14 -53.39 -19.91
N ASN A 318 -21.83 -53.30 -20.18
CA ASN A 318 -20.92 -54.45 -20.13
C ASN A 318 -20.28 -54.67 -18.76
N SER A 319 -20.38 -53.72 -17.87
CA SER A 319 -20.11 -53.97 -16.47
C SER A 319 -21.31 -54.70 -15.87
N VAL A 320 -21.34 -56.03 -16.04
CA VAL A 320 -21.83 -56.85 -14.94
C VAL A 320 -21.18 -56.27 -13.72
N LYS A 321 -21.95 -55.71 -12.82
CA LYS A 321 -21.45 -55.24 -11.53
C LYS A 321 -20.90 -56.44 -10.77
N ILE A 322 -19.66 -56.85 -11.09
CA ILE A 322 -18.90 -57.71 -10.23
C ILE A 322 -18.71 -56.86 -8.98
N ASN A 323 -19.46 -57.20 -7.95
CA ASN A 323 -19.30 -56.61 -6.64
C ASN A 323 -17.95 -57.12 -6.11
N THR A 324 -16.85 -56.57 -6.68
CA THR A 324 -15.47 -57.01 -6.41
C THR A 324 -15.14 -56.92 -4.91
N SER A 325 -15.81 -56.04 -4.18
CA SER A 325 -15.68 -55.93 -2.72
C SER A 325 -16.23 -57.20 -2.02
N PHE A 326 -17.39 -57.74 -2.44
CA PHE A 326 -17.96 -58.92 -1.83
C PHE A 326 -17.12 -60.17 -2.13
N PHE A 327 -16.74 -60.38 -3.43
CA PHE A 327 -15.92 -61.50 -3.85
C PHE A 327 -14.58 -61.52 -3.14
N LEU A 328 -13.85 -60.37 -3.07
CA LEU A 328 -12.55 -60.29 -2.38
C LEU A 328 -12.69 -60.53 -0.87
N SER A 329 -13.73 -59.99 -0.23
CA SER A 329 -13.98 -60.21 1.19
C SER A 329 -14.33 -61.66 1.50
N SER A 330 -15.12 -62.33 0.64
CA SER A 330 -15.44 -63.73 0.78
C SER A 330 -14.22 -64.62 0.59
N LEU A 331 -13.33 -64.30 -0.36
CA LEU A 331 -12.05 -64.96 -0.58
C LEU A 331 -11.10 -64.83 0.61
N GLN A 332 -11.02 -63.61 1.21
CA GLN A 332 -10.20 -63.37 2.37
C GLN A 332 -10.63 -64.20 3.57
N GLN A 333 -11.94 -64.28 3.83
CA GLN A 333 -12.47 -65.12 4.92
C GLN A 333 -12.25 -66.62 4.65
N LEU A 334 -12.45 -67.05 3.38
CA LEU A 334 -12.18 -68.42 3.00
C LEU A 334 -10.71 -68.79 3.17
N SER A 335 -9.78 -67.92 2.74
CA SER A 335 -8.34 -68.11 2.88
C SER A 335 -7.96 -68.29 4.34
N LYS A 336 -8.52 -67.45 5.23
CA LYS A 336 -8.29 -67.56 6.69
C LYS A 336 -8.84 -68.92 7.24
N ALA A 337 -10.07 -69.27 6.88
CA ALA A 337 -10.70 -70.49 7.35
C ALA A 337 -9.98 -71.77 6.87
N VAL A 338 -9.40 -71.76 5.66
CA VAL A 338 -8.64 -72.88 5.11
C VAL A 338 -7.22 -72.95 5.71
N ASN A 339 -6.56 -71.81 5.89
CA ASN A 339 -5.20 -71.76 6.42
C ASN A 339 -5.12 -72.15 7.90
N ASP A 340 -6.19 -71.91 8.68
CA ASP A 340 -6.29 -72.25 10.10
C ASP A 340 -6.63 -73.77 10.32
N ASN A 341 -6.85 -74.55 9.22
CA ASN A 341 -7.23 -75.97 9.32
C ASN A 341 -6.39 -76.84 8.39
N ASP A 342 -5.42 -77.55 8.94
CA ASP A 342 -4.54 -78.45 8.17
C ASP A 342 -5.29 -79.62 7.54
N GLY A 343 -4.90 -79.95 6.31
CA GLY A 343 -5.45 -81.09 5.56
C GLY A 343 -6.70 -80.80 4.74
N VAL A 344 -7.11 -79.51 4.64
CA VAL A 344 -8.22 -79.07 3.79
C VAL A 344 -7.68 -78.53 2.47
N PHE A 345 -8.21 -79.03 1.36
CA PHE A 345 -7.84 -78.60 0.03
C PHE A 345 -9.00 -77.97 -0.70
N LEU A 346 -8.79 -76.77 -1.25
CA LEU A 346 -9.78 -76.09 -2.10
C LEU A 346 -9.68 -76.66 -3.54
N THR A 347 -10.75 -77.18 -4.01
CA THR A 347 -10.81 -77.86 -5.39
C THR A 347 -11.29 -76.84 -6.44
N SER A 348 -12.28 -76.01 -6.14
CA SER A 348 -12.77 -74.99 -7.06
C SER A 348 -13.51 -73.89 -6.36
N ILE A 349 -13.44 -72.70 -6.94
CA ILE A 349 -14.22 -71.51 -6.57
C ILE A 349 -15.01 -71.07 -7.79
N THR A 350 -16.28 -70.82 -7.60
CA THR A 350 -17.15 -70.25 -8.63
C THR A 350 -17.91 -69.07 -8.03
N TYR A 351 -17.84 -67.91 -8.67
CA TYR A 351 -18.57 -66.71 -8.25
C TYR A 351 -19.58 -66.34 -9.31
N GLN A 352 -20.83 -66.23 -8.95
CA GLN A 352 -21.92 -65.84 -9.84
C GLN A 352 -23.02 -65.14 -9.02
N GLU A 353 -23.55 -64.03 -9.50
CA GLU A 353 -24.71 -63.33 -8.94
C GLU A 353 -24.62 -63.07 -7.41
N ASN A 354 -23.47 -62.55 -6.95
CA ASN A 354 -23.21 -62.31 -5.51
C ASN A 354 -23.18 -63.56 -4.62
N VAL A 355 -23.01 -64.74 -5.20
CA VAL A 355 -22.88 -66.03 -4.52
C VAL A 355 -21.50 -66.60 -4.82
N THR A 356 -20.73 -66.93 -3.79
CA THR A 356 -19.50 -67.69 -3.96
C THR A 356 -19.75 -69.13 -3.61
N ILE A 357 -19.57 -70.03 -4.57
CA ILE A 357 -19.68 -71.49 -4.38
C ILE A 357 -18.28 -72.04 -4.35
N ILE A 358 -17.94 -72.73 -3.27
CA ILE A 358 -16.64 -73.35 -3.07
C ILE A 358 -16.80 -74.89 -3.02
N ARG A 359 -15.81 -75.60 -3.50
CA ARG A 359 -15.70 -77.05 -3.35
C ARG A 359 -14.43 -77.38 -2.57
N LEU A 360 -14.57 -77.99 -1.42
CA LEU A 360 -13.51 -78.37 -0.52
C LEU A 360 -13.39 -79.87 -0.41
N THR A 361 -12.13 -80.32 -0.15
CA THR A 361 -11.86 -81.73 0.19
C THR A 361 -11.18 -81.74 1.53
N ALA A 362 -11.69 -82.49 2.53
CA ALA A 362 -11.21 -82.57 3.87
C ALA A 362 -11.18 -84.03 4.35
N PRO A 363 -10.33 -84.38 5.36
CA PRO A 363 -10.25 -85.69 5.93
C PRO A 363 -11.55 -86.17 6.60
N ASN A 364 -12.31 -85.24 7.22
CA ASN A 364 -13.57 -85.57 7.87
C ASN A 364 -14.61 -84.44 7.77
N VAL A 365 -15.89 -84.75 8.05
CA VAL A 365 -17.02 -83.84 7.96
C VAL A 365 -16.93 -82.73 9.03
N THR A 366 -16.32 -83.00 10.16
CA THR A 366 -16.21 -82.06 11.26
C THR A 366 -15.37 -80.83 10.88
N LEU A 367 -14.30 -81.00 10.08
CA LEU A 367 -13.48 -79.92 9.56
C LEU A 367 -14.24 -79.02 8.59
N ILE A 368 -15.13 -79.62 7.75
CA ILE A 368 -15.97 -78.86 6.86
C ILE A 368 -16.97 -78.00 7.62
N ASP A 369 -17.55 -78.49 8.70
CA ASP A 369 -18.45 -77.70 9.55
C ASP A 369 -17.70 -76.60 10.33
N THR A 370 -16.46 -76.85 10.73
CA THR A 370 -15.59 -75.87 11.35
C THR A 370 -15.30 -74.72 10.39
N ILE A 371 -14.94 -75.00 9.12
CA ILE A 371 -14.74 -73.96 8.08
C ILE A 371 -16.02 -73.16 7.86
N ARG A 372 -17.17 -73.81 7.77
CA ARG A 372 -18.45 -73.13 7.67
C ARG A 372 -18.70 -72.17 8.83
N LYS A 373 -18.45 -72.58 10.06
CA LYS A 373 -18.60 -71.80 11.28
C LYS A 373 -17.63 -70.61 11.27
N THR A 374 -16.34 -70.78 10.87
CA THR A 374 -15.35 -69.73 10.77
C THR A 374 -15.75 -68.65 9.75
N ILE A 375 -16.36 -69.06 8.61
CA ILE A 375 -16.85 -68.12 7.62
C ILE A 375 -18.03 -67.31 8.14
N ILE A 376 -18.92 -67.87 8.96
CA ILE A 376 -20.09 -67.20 9.52
C ILE A 376 -19.73 -66.34 10.74
N GLN A 377 -18.63 -66.63 11.43
CA GLN A 377 -18.25 -66.05 12.71
C GLN A 377 -18.14 -64.49 12.72
N ASN A 378 -17.86 -63.88 11.54
CA ASN A 378 -17.78 -62.43 11.39
C ASN A 378 -19.15 -61.74 11.18
N GLY A 379 -20.26 -62.46 11.12
CA GLY A 379 -21.59 -61.89 10.97
C GLY A 379 -21.87 -61.17 9.62
N ILE A 380 -20.96 -61.28 8.66
CA ILE A 380 -21.08 -60.64 7.35
C ILE A 380 -21.56 -61.62 6.26
N PHE A 381 -21.26 -62.90 6.46
CA PHE A 381 -21.52 -63.95 5.48
C PHE A 381 -22.44 -65.04 6.02
N GLN A 382 -23.33 -65.54 5.17
CA GLN A 382 -24.05 -66.79 5.38
C GLN A 382 -23.35 -67.88 4.58
N ALA A 383 -23.03 -69.04 5.23
CA ALA A 383 -22.46 -70.20 4.56
C ALA A 383 -23.34 -71.43 4.74
N LYS A 384 -23.76 -72.04 3.64
CA LYS A 384 -24.62 -73.23 3.61
C LYS A 384 -23.92 -74.36 2.87
N ILE A 385 -23.89 -75.56 3.50
CA ILE A 385 -23.39 -76.74 2.84
C ILE A 385 -24.50 -77.25 1.86
N LEU A 386 -24.18 -77.35 0.58
CA LEU A 386 -25.11 -77.76 -0.44
C LEU A 386 -25.10 -79.31 -0.66
N SER A 387 -23.91 -79.89 -0.65
CA SER A 387 -23.72 -81.37 -0.76
C SER A 387 -22.41 -81.78 -0.10
N THR A 388 -22.42 -83.08 0.39
CA THR A 388 -21.25 -83.70 0.97
C THR A 388 -21.18 -85.10 0.49
N ASN A 389 -20.08 -85.50 -0.18
CA ASN A 389 -19.85 -86.80 -0.69
C ASN A 389 -18.56 -87.40 -0.12
N LYS A 390 -18.58 -88.67 0.23
CA LYS A 390 -17.38 -89.37 0.67
C LYS A 390 -16.70 -90.02 -0.54
N ILE A 391 -15.43 -89.67 -0.75
CA ILE A 391 -14.60 -90.13 -1.86
C ILE A 391 -13.33 -90.73 -1.25
N ASN A 392 -13.23 -92.06 -1.27
CA ASN A 392 -12.18 -92.85 -0.60
C ASN A 392 -12.07 -92.53 0.89
N ASN A 393 -10.91 -92.10 1.35
CA ASN A 393 -10.67 -91.71 2.79
C ASN A 393 -10.95 -90.22 3.06
N ASN A 394 -11.38 -89.43 2.04
CA ASN A 394 -11.63 -87.96 2.21
C ASN A 394 -13.11 -87.65 1.96
N VAL A 395 -13.53 -86.49 2.45
CA VAL A 395 -14.89 -85.96 2.26
C VAL A 395 -14.81 -84.69 1.40
N GLN A 396 -15.54 -84.73 0.28
CA GLN A 396 -15.68 -83.53 -0.57
C GLN A 396 -17.02 -82.85 -0.29
N SER A 397 -16.98 -81.53 -0.09
CA SER A 397 -18.19 -80.76 0.20
C SER A 397 -18.26 -79.48 -0.68
N ARG A 398 -19.48 -79.10 -0.99
CA ARG A 398 -19.82 -77.88 -1.72
C ARG A 398 -20.50 -76.91 -0.76
N ILE A 399 -19.90 -75.78 -0.57
CA ILE A 399 -20.41 -74.72 0.32
C ILE A 399 -20.76 -73.48 -0.50
N GLU A 400 -21.92 -72.93 -0.26
CA GLU A 400 -22.42 -71.68 -0.81
C GLU A 400 -22.20 -70.58 0.23
N ILE A 401 -21.60 -69.46 -0.19
CA ILE A 401 -21.36 -68.28 0.66
C ILE A 401 -22.12 -67.10 0.04
N LYS A 402 -22.97 -66.45 0.83
CA LYS A 402 -23.75 -65.25 0.50
C LYS A 402 -23.51 -64.15 1.50
N ALA A 403 -23.76 -62.90 1.09
CA ALA A 403 -23.87 -61.83 2.09
C ALA A 403 -25.13 -62.04 2.96
N LEU A 404 -25.03 -61.60 4.22
CA LEU A 404 -26.18 -61.62 5.14
C LEU A 404 -27.18 -60.54 4.71
#